data_203d82bc5e5f217144a5759e979b0a85
#
_entry.id   203d82bc5e5f217144a5759e979b0a85
#
_cell.length_a   1.000
_cell.length_b   1.000
_cell.length_c   1.000
_cell.angle_alpha   90.00
_cell.angle_beta   90.00
_cell.angle_gamma   90.00
#
_symmetry.space_group_name_H-M   'P 1'
#
loop_
_entity.id
_entity.type
_entity.pdbx_description
1 polymer ?
#
loop_
_entity_poly.entity_id
_entity_poly.type
_entity_poly.pdbx_seq_one_letter_code
_entity_poly.pdbx_strand_id
1 'polypeptide(L)'
;PVIEDWKEGTLESYVVRCKTDVVINTIMFGEFLNYGKEIYGSEEAFYRIMQYLTWKMDCAAEQQENPLTIDRDHCKVVLSVLNSEIEQRKQQLAYAMPKITKYTEKTKPSKMYTVKGDLTKAGEAWFNLLADNDLEPTFEGSISIIKSVEEPNPTSVSQLKAWLFSLGWNPTIFKYSPNKAGEVRPIPQLQDDNKKLCPNILVLSETNPALEALKGLFMLQHRIGVLEGFLECSDESGKMIAQIGGLTNTLRFKHKKPVANLPSVNKPYGKEIRGAIIAPSSEHYFCGSDMSSLEDTTKQHYMMFYDPEYVKAMRVPGFDPHIDIGVLSNMLTQEQADKFKDLDSRKDLTPEEALEFANLKKIRGKALVS
;
A
#
# COMPACT_ATOMS: atom_id res chain seq x y z
N PRO A 1 24.88 -9.63 29.57
CA PRO A 1 24.96 -8.18 29.84
C PRO A 1 24.32 -7.39 28.70
N VAL A 2 23.49 -6.41 29.04
CA VAL A 2 22.94 -5.46 28.08
C VAL A 2 23.99 -4.37 27.92
N ILE A 3 24.43 -4.15 26.69
CA ILE A 3 25.31 -3.02 26.35
C ILE A 3 24.39 -1.91 25.82
N GLU A 4 24.15 -0.89 26.64
CA GLU A 4 23.25 0.22 26.32
C GLU A 4 23.87 1.14 25.25
N ASP A 5 25.20 1.39 25.35
CA ASP A 5 25.96 2.07 24.30
C ASP A 5 27.15 1.21 23.86
N TRP A 6 27.13 0.81 22.58
CA TRP A 6 28.18 0.00 21.98
C TRP A 6 29.54 0.70 21.88
N LYS A 7 29.59 2.02 22.03
CA LYS A 7 30.84 2.79 22.05
C LYS A 7 31.53 2.81 23.40
N GLU A 8 30.78 2.53 24.48
CA GLU A 8 31.25 2.59 25.86
C GLU A 8 31.52 1.19 26.45
N GLY A 9 31.27 0.11 25.70
CA GLY A 9 31.50 -1.25 26.15
C GLY A 9 32.99 -1.58 26.31
N THR A 10 33.32 -2.40 27.31
CA THR A 10 34.67 -2.96 27.46
C THR A 10 34.89 -4.20 26.60
N LEU A 11 36.13 -4.53 26.26
CA LEU A 11 36.45 -5.74 25.50
C LEU A 11 35.87 -6.99 26.19
N GLU A 12 35.93 -7.04 27.50
CA GLU A 12 35.39 -8.17 28.27
C GLU A 12 33.86 -8.27 28.12
N SER A 13 33.12 -7.14 28.15
CA SER A 13 31.68 -7.13 27.95
C SER A 13 31.30 -7.57 26.55
N TYR A 14 32.05 -7.20 25.51
CA TYR A 14 31.84 -7.68 24.16
C TYR A 14 32.09 -9.18 24.01
N VAL A 15 33.19 -9.70 24.60
CA VAL A 15 33.50 -11.13 24.59
C VAL A 15 32.40 -11.95 25.27
N VAL A 16 31.92 -11.49 26.46
CA VAL A 16 30.81 -12.16 27.16
C VAL A 16 29.54 -12.12 26.31
N ARG A 17 29.25 -11.00 25.68
CA ARG A 17 28.08 -10.88 24.79
C ARG A 17 28.17 -11.82 23.60
N CYS A 18 29.30 -11.83 22.89
CA CYS A 18 29.51 -12.75 21.76
C CYS A 18 29.37 -14.23 22.16
N LYS A 19 29.94 -14.63 23.31
CA LYS A 19 29.77 -16.00 23.81
C LYS A 19 28.31 -16.32 24.10
N THR A 20 27.57 -15.39 24.72
CA THR A 20 26.14 -15.55 25.01
C THR A 20 25.34 -15.69 23.72
N ASP A 21 25.60 -14.84 22.71
CA ASP A 21 24.92 -14.89 21.42
C ASP A 21 25.17 -16.22 20.68
N VAL A 22 26.39 -16.75 20.74
CA VAL A 22 26.72 -18.06 20.17
C VAL A 22 25.93 -19.18 20.86
N VAL A 23 25.86 -19.18 22.21
CA VAL A 23 25.07 -20.16 22.95
C VAL A 23 23.58 -20.08 22.60
N ILE A 24 23.02 -18.88 22.57
CA ILE A 24 21.61 -18.67 22.20
C ILE A 24 21.35 -19.17 20.78
N ASN A 25 22.18 -18.79 19.82
CA ASN A 25 22.03 -19.21 18.42
C ASN A 25 22.14 -20.73 18.27
N THR A 26 23.03 -21.39 19.02
CA THR A 26 23.16 -22.85 19.01
C THR A 26 21.90 -23.54 19.53
N ILE A 27 21.33 -23.06 20.65
CA ILE A 27 20.07 -23.57 21.19
C ILE A 27 18.92 -23.36 20.18
N MET A 28 18.80 -22.14 19.65
CA MET A 28 17.77 -21.83 18.67
C MET A 28 17.88 -22.70 17.41
N PHE A 29 19.09 -22.93 16.92
CA PHE A 29 19.30 -23.82 15.77
C PHE A 29 18.82 -25.25 16.05
N GLY A 30 19.11 -25.79 17.25
CA GLY A 30 18.63 -27.12 17.68
C GLY A 30 17.09 -27.17 17.67
N GLU A 31 16.44 -26.17 18.24
CA GLU A 31 14.97 -26.07 18.24
C GLU A 31 14.40 -25.97 16.81
N PHE A 32 14.97 -25.13 15.95
CA PHE A 32 14.56 -25.02 14.55
C PHE A 32 14.74 -26.33 13.78
N LEU A 33 15.81 -27.07 14.05
CA LEU A 33 16.04 -28.38 13.43
C LEU A 33 14.95 -29.39 13.85
N ASN A 34 14.60 -29.41 15.13
CA ASN A 34 13.53 -30.29 15.64
C ASN A 34 12.18 -29.91 15.01
N TYR A 35 11.81 -28.63 15.01
CA TYR A 35 10.60 -28.13 14.33
C TYR A 35 10.62 -28.47 12.83
N GLY A 36 11.75 -28.30 12.17
CA GLY A 36 11.89 -28.63 10.76
C GLY A 36 11.66 -30.11 10.49
N LYS A 37 12.19 -31.01 11.33
CA LYS A 37 11.96 -32.45 11.24
C LYS A 37 10.48 -32.81 11.42
N GLU A 38 9.81 -32.14 12.36
CA GLU A 38 8.38 -32.35 12.62
C GLU A 38 7.52 -31.93 11.41
N ILE A 39 7.78 -30.74 10.84
CA ILE A 39 7.00 -30.18 9.73
C ILE A 39 7.27 -30.94 8.42
N TYR A 40 8.53 -31.26 8.12
CA TYR A 40 8.94 -31.85 6.84
C TYR A 40 9.13 -33.36 6.88
N GLY A 41 8.93 -33.99 8.04
CA GLY A 41 8.98 -35.44 8.22
C GLY A 41 10.39 -36.01 8.35
N SER A 42 11.45 -35.29 8.01
CA SER A 42 12.83 -35.74 8.16
C SER A 42 13.82 -34.57 8.19
N GLU A 43 15.01 -34.82 8.73
CA GLU A 43 16.12 -33.86 8.71
C GLU A 43 16.60 -33.58 7.29
N GLU A 44 16.65 -34.58 6.43
CA GLU A 44 17.03 -34.44 5.04
C GLU A 44 16.06 -33.54 4.25
N ALA A 45 14.74 -33.74 4.44
CA ALA A 45 13.73 -32.90 3.83
C ALA A 45 13.83 -31.44 4.31
N PHE A 46 14.08 -31.23 5.60
CA PHE A 46 14.32 -29.91 6.16
C PHE A 46 15.55 -29.24 5.54
N TYR A 47 16.71 -29.93 5.47
CA TYR A 47 17.90 -29.35 4.84
C TYR A 47 17.71 -29.03 3.36
N ARG A 48 16.94 -29.83 2.62
CA ARG A 48 16.61 -29.52 1.22
C ARG A 48 15.84 -28.21 1.07
N ILE A 49 14.90 -27.95 1.97
CA ILE A 49 14.19 -26.65 2.00
C ILE A 49 15.15 -25.52 2.39
N MET A 50 16.00 -25.72 3.37
CA MET A 50 16.99 -24.71 3.78
C MET A 50 17.97 -24.37 2.63
N GLN A 51 18.46 -25.35 1.89
CA GLN A 51 19.29 -25.16 0.70
C GLN A 51 18.54 -24.34 -0.36
N TYR A 52 17.26 -24.64 -0.60
CA TYR A 52 16.45 -23.86 -1.54
C TYR A 52 16.29 -22.40 -1.08
N LEU A 53 16.06 -22.16 0.20
CA LEU A 53 15.97 -20.80 0.75
C LEU A 53 17.30 -20.06 0.68
N THR A 54 18.41 -20.73 0.97
CA THR A 54 19.76 -20.16 0.83
C THR A 54 20.02 -19.75 -0.62
N TRP A 55 19.76 -20.64 -1.58
CA TRP A 55 19.90 -20.32 -3.00
C TRP A 55 19.04 -19.11 -3.41
N LYS A 56 17.80 -18.99 -2.89
CA LYS A 56 16.99 -17.79 -3.15
C LYS A 56 17.62 -16.53 -2.57
N MET A 57 18.24 -16.61 -1.40
CA MET A 57 18.93 -15.46 -0.80
C MET A 57 20.19 -15.09 -1.58
N ASP A 58 20.90 -16.07 -2.15
CA ASP A 58 22.04 -15.82 -3.04
C ASP A 58 21.59 -15.06 -4.32
N CYS A 59 20.46 -15.47 -4.92
CA CYS A 59 19.87 -14.72 -6.04
C CYS A 59 19.49 -13.29 -5.65
N ALA A 60 18.98 -13.09 -4.42
CA ALA A 60 18.66 -11.77 -3.91
C ALA A 60 19.90 -10.91 -3.68
N ALA A 61 20.98 -11.50 -3.18
CA ALA A 61 22.27 -10.84 -3.00
C ALA A 61 22.85 -10.40 -4.36
N GLU A 62 22.90 -11.30 -5.33
CA GLU A 62 23.36 -11.00 -6.69
C GLU A 62 22.55 -9.85 -7.33
N GLN A 63 21.23 -9.84 -7.17
CA GLN A 63 20.39 -8.73 -7.64
C GLN A 63 20.77 -7.41 -6.97
N GLN A 64 21.12 -7.41 -5.68
CA GLN A 64 21.49 -6.20 -4.96
C GLN A 64 22.91 -5.71 -5.31
N GLU A 65 23.81 -6.61 -5.70
CA GLU A 65 25.15 -6.26 -6.19
C GLU A 65 25.13 -5.66 -7.59
N ASN A 66 24.05 -5.87 -8.34
CA ASN A 66 23.87 -5.36 -9.71
C ASN A 66 22.82 -4.25 -9.74
N PRO A 67 23.21 -2.98 -9.50
CA PRO A 67 22.25 -1.87 -9.43
C PRO A 67 21.61 -1.58 -10.78
N LEU A 68 20.35 -1.18 -10.75
CA LEU A 68 19.64 -0.62 -11.89
C LEU A 68 20.20 0.77 -12.22
N THR A 69 20.09 1.18 -13.46
CA THR A 69 20.42 2.56 -13.89
C THR A 69 19.12 3.35 -14.07
N ILE A 70 19.06 4.53 -13.46
CA ILE A 70 17.92 5.44 -13.49
C ILE A 70 18.30 6.70 -14.25
N ASP A 71 17.47 7.09 -15.21
CA ASP A 71 17.52 8.42 -15.83
C ASP A 71 16.94 9.46 -14.85
N ARG A 72 17.83 10.08 -14.09
CA ARG A 72 17.47 11.07 -13.05
C ARG A 72 16.83 12.32 -13.63
N ASP A 73 17.26 12.74 -14.83
CA ASP A 73 16.74 13.94 -15.46
C ASP A 73 15.33 13.70 -16.02
N HIS A 74 15.09 12.54 -16.62
CA HIS A 74 13.74 12.11 -16.97
C HIS A 74 12.83 12.06 -15.72
N CYS A 75 13.29 11.52 -14.60
CA CYS A 75 12.53 11.52 -13.35
C CYS A 75 12.13 12.94 -12.91
N LYS A 76 13.08 13.91 -12.95
CA LYS A 76 12.81 15.31 -12.57
C LYS A 76 11.77 15.97 -13.50
N VAL A 77 11.85 15.73 -14.81
CA VAL A 77 10.89 16.22 -15.80
C VAL A 77 9.49 15.68 -15.50
N VAL A 78 9.35 14.38 -15.34
CA VAL A 78 8.06 13.75 -15.04
C VAL A 78 7.52 14.22 -13.68
N LEU A 79 8.37 14.34 -12.66
CA LEU A 79 7.99 14.89 -11.36
C LEU A 79 7.46 16.33 -11.46
N SER A 80 8.08 17.17 -12.27
CA SER A 80 7.60 18.55 -12.48
C SER A 80 6.16 18.57 -13.02
N VAL A 81 5.86 17.72 -13.99
CA VAL A 81 4.50 17.59 -14.55
C VAL A 81 3.51 17.09 -13.49
N LEU A 82 3.86 16.00 -12.78
CA LEU A 82 3.01 15.43 -11.74
C LEU A 82 2.76 16.39 -10.57
N ASN A 83 3.79 17.13 -10.15
CA ASN A 83 3.66 18.13 -9.09
C ASN A 83 2.77 19.29 -9.50
N SER A 84 2.86 19.75 -10.75
CA SER A 84 1.95 20.78 -11.27
C SER A 84 0.49 20.30 -11.27
N GLU A 85 0.24 19.09 -11.73
CA GLU A 85 -1.11 18.51 -11.76
C GLU A 85 -1.68 18.29 -10.34
N ILE A 86 -0.89 17.76 -9.42
CA ILE A 86 -1.36 17.50 -8.05
C ILE A 86 -1.62 18.80 -7.29
N GLU A 87 -0.80 19.84 -7.49
CA GLU A 87 -1.01 21.14 -6.84
C GLU A 87 -2.28 21.82 -7.32
N GLN A 88 -2.60 21.75 -8.60
CA GLN A 88 -3.90 22.25 -9.10
C GLN A 88 -5.08 21.55 -8.41
N ARG A 89 -5.03 20.22 -8.28
CA ARG A 89 -6.07 19.44 -7.59
C ARG A 89 -6.15 19.76 -6.10
N LYS A 90 -5.02 19.89 -5.43
CA LYS A 90 -4.95 20.28 -4.01
C LYS A 90 -5.55 21.67 -3.79
N GLN A 91 -5.22 22.65 -4.64
CA GLN A 91 -5.77 24.00 -4.53
C GLN A 91 -7.30 24.01 -4.70
N GLN A 92 -7.84 23.27 -5.70
CA GLN A 92 -9.29 23.13 -5.89
C GLN A 92 -9.98 22.54 -4.66
N LEU A 93 -9.40 21.50 -4.06
CA LEU A 93 -9.94 20.88 -2.85
C LEU A 93 -9.79 21.80 -1.63
N ALA A 94 -8.62 22.40 -1.42
CA ALA A 94 -8.39 23.28 -0.28
C ALA A 94 -9.34 24.49 -0.28
N TYR A 95 -9.65 25.04 -1.46
CA TYR A 95 -10.60 26.14 -1.58
C TYR A 95 -12.01 25.73 -1.17
N ALA A 96 -12.43 24.50 -1.42
CA ALA A 96 -13.76 23.99 -1.12
C ALA A 96 -13.89 23.39 0.30
N MET A 97 -12.79 22.94 0.90
CA MET A 97 -12.79 22.34 2.23
C MET A 97 -12.92 23.40 3.33
N PRO A 98 -13.63 23.11 4.44
CA PRO A 98 -13.69 24.02 5.57
C PRO A 98 -12.32 24.12 6.26
N LYS A 99 -12.02 25.30 6.79
CA LYS A 99 -10.86 25.49 7.67
C LYS A 99 -10.95 24.62 8.91
N ILE A 100 -9.82 24.18 9.41
CA ILE A 100 -9.74 23.30 10.57
C ILE A 100 -9.58 24.13 11.83
N THR A 101 -10.63 24.19 12.64
CA THR A 101 -10.56 24.85 13.95
C THR A 101 -10.08 23.82 14.98
N LYS A 102 -8.93 24.09 15.57
CA LYS A 102 -8.40 23.31 16.70
C LYS A 102 -8.79 23.95 18.00
N TYR A 103 -9.26 23.13 18.93
CA TYR A 103 -9.65 23.55 20.26
C TYR A 103 -8.62 23.08 21.29
N THR A 104 -8.51 23.78 22.39
CA THR A 104 -7.76 23.37 23.58
C THR A 104 -8.60 23.60 24.81
N GLU A 105 -8.56 22.63 25.72
CA GLU A 105 -9.25 22.74 26.99
C GLU A 105 -8.41 23.60 27.95
N LYS A 106 -9.07 24.59 28.56
CA LYS A 106 -8.52 25.40 29.65
C LYS A 106 -9.26 25.06 30.93
N THR A 107 -8.50 24.76 31.95
CA THR A 107 -9.00 24.48 33.29
C THR A 107 -8.55 25.57 34.25
N LYS A 108 -9.25 25.71 35.38
CA LYS A 108 -8.90 26.64 36.46
C LYS A 108 -7.43 26.49 36.85
N PRO A 109 -6.62 27.57 36.84
CA PRO A 109 -5.24 27.50 37.28
C PRO A 109 -5.10 27.10 38.74
N SER A 110 -4.11 26.29 39.06
CA SER A 110 -3.84 25.85 40.45
C SER A 110 -3.45 27.02 41.38
N LYS A 111 -2.93 28.11 40.83
CA LYS A 111 -2.53 29.31 41.57
C LYS A 111 -3.31 30.50 41.02
N MET A 112 -4.46 30.78 41.58
CA MET A 112 -5.30 31.93 41.23
C MET A 112 -4.81 33.24 41.84
N TYR A 113 -4.27 33.17 43.05
CA TYR A 113 -3.85 34.34 43.83
C TYR A 113 -2.38 34.25 44.21
N THR A 114 -1.75 35.41 44.35
CA THR A 114 -0.40 35.55 44.89
C THR A 114 -0.39 35.34 46.41
N VAL A 115 0.77 35.22 47.01
CA VAL A 115 0.92 35.14 48.48
C VAL A 115 0.38 36.41 49.19
N LYS A 116 0.30 37.55 48.47
CA LYS A 116 -0.23 38.83 48.99
C LYS A 116 -1.74 38.96 48.81
N GLY A 117 -2.41 37.97 48.20
CA GLY A 117 -3.84 37.97 47.98
C GLY A 117 -4.30 38.62 46.65
N ASP A 118 -3.39 39.13 45.83
CA ASP A 118 -3.71 39.69 44.52
C ASP A 118 -3.92 38.55 43.49
N LEU A 119 -4.73 38.79 42.46
CA LEU A 119 -4.87 37.85 41.35
C LEU A 119 -3.54 37.69 40.61
N THR A 120 -3.23 36.44 40.26
CA THR A 120 -2.15 36.16 39.32
C THR A 120 -2.58 36.50 37.90
N LYS A 121 -1.65 36.72 36.98
CA LYS A 121 -1.96 36.87 35.55
C LYS A 121 -2.80 35.69 35.01
N ALA A 122 -2.54 34.46 35.49
CA ALA A 122 -3.29 33.27 35.13
C ALA A 122 -4.71 33.31 35.74
N GLY A 123 -4.88 33.83 36.95
CA GLY A 123 -6.15 34.05 37.60
C GLY A 123 -7.01 35.08 36.86
N GLU A 124 -6.41 36.23 36.52
CA GLU A 124 -7.09 37.25 35.71
C GLU A 124 -7.54 36.69 34.35
N ALA A 125 -6.65 35.99 33.65
CA ALA A 125 -6.99 35.36 32.36
C ALA A 125 -8.12 34.32 32.49
N TRP A 126 -8.18 33.59 33.61
CA TRP A 126 -9.25 32.65 33.87
C TRP A 126 -10.58 33.37 34.12
N PHE A 127 -10.64 34.42 34.93
CA PHE A 127 -11.86 35.16 35.15
C PHE A 127 -12.34 35.86 33.88
N ASN A 128 -11.44 36.43 33.08
CA ASN A 128 -11.83 36.96 31.77
C ASN A 128 -12.41 35.90 30.86
N LEU A 129 -11.82 34.70 30.84
CA LEU A 129 -12.33 33.59 30.06
C LEU A 129 -13.71 33.11 30.53
N LEU A 130 -13.96 33.12 31.84
CA LEU A 130 -15.29 32.84 32.39
C LEU A 130 -16.33 33.88 31.94
N ALA A 131 -15.98 35.15 32.04
CA ALA A 131 -16.84 36.27 31.62
C ALA A 131 -17.16 36.22 30.12
N ASP A 132 -16.17 35.95 29.29
CA ASP A 132 -16.31 35.82 27.84
C ASP A 132 -17.22 34.62 27.40
N ASN A 133 -17.43 33.66 28.31
CA ASN A 133 -18.32 32.50 28.09
C ASN A 133 -19.58 32.52 28.97
N ASP A 134 -19.92 33.63 29.58
CA ASP A 134 -21.08 33.79 30.45
C ASP A 134 -21.14 32.75 31.60
N LEU A 135 -19.98 32.39 32.16
CA LEU A 135 -19.85 31.40 33.22
C LEU A 135 -19.66 32.06 34.60
N GLU A 136 -20.21 31.46 35.64
CA GLU A 136 -20.07 31.94 37.01
C GLU A 136 -18.60 31.84 37.49
N PRO A 137 -18.16 32.81 38.34
CA PRO A 137 -16.79 32.81 38.89
C PRO A 137 -16.42 31.54 39.67
N THR A 138 -17.38 30.76 40.08
CA THR A 138 -17.25 29.53 40.84
C THR A 138 -17.07 28.29 39.94
N PHE A 139 -17.12 28.44 38.60
CA PHE A 139 -16.99 27.35 37.67
C PHE A 139 -15.63 26.65 37.79
N GLU A 140 -15.64 25.31 37.93
CA GLU A 140 -14.46 24.46 38.09
C GLU A 140 -14.26 23.47 36.94
N GLY A 141 -15.05 23.56 35.87
CA GLY A 141 -14.96 22.71 34.69
C GLY A 141 -13.82 23.13 33.74
N SER A 142 -13.79 22.51 32.56
CA SER A 142 -12.92 22.93 31.46
C SER A 142 -13.70 23.78 30.45
N ILE A 143 -13.03 24.74 29.85
CA ILE A 143 -13.56 25.59 28.78
C ILE A 143 -12.79 25.31 27.50
N SER A 144 -13.53 24.95 26.45
CA SER A 144 -12.94 24.71 25.14
C SER A 144 -12.74 26.04 24.41
N ILE A 145 -11.51 26.42 24.15
CA ILE A 145 -11.16 27.65 23.42
C ILE A 145 -10.51 27.32 22.07
N ILE A 146 -10.70 28.18 21.09
CA ILE A 146 -10.03 28.06 19.80
C ILE A 146 -8.53 28.28 20.02
N LYS A 147 -7.75 27.22 19.74
CA LYS A 147 -6.28 27.28 19.78
C LYS A 147 -5.70 27.85 18.49
N SER A 148 -6.20 27.39 17.35
CA SER A 148 -5.77 27.83 16.02
C SER A 148 -6.85 27.52 14.98
N VAL A 149 -6.86 28.30 13.92
CA VAL A 149 -7.61 28.00 12.70
C VAL A 149 -6.56 27.77 11.60
N GLU A 150 -6.58 26.58 11.01
CA GLU A 150 -5.58 26.14 10.02
C GLU A 150 -6.24 25.92 8.67
N GLU A 151 -5.48 26.12 7.61
CA GLU A 151 -5.93 25.74 6.26
C GLU A 151 -6.09 24.21 6.16
N PRO A 152 -7.08 23.72 5.40
CA PRO A 152 -7.31 22.30 5.26
C PRO A 152 -6.18 21.64 4.47
N ASN A 153 -5.89 20.38 4.81
CA ASN A 153 -4.94 19.56 4.06
C ASN A 153 -5.70 18.57 3.16
N PRO A 154 -5.78 18.81 1.84
CA PRO A 154 -6.48 17.95 0.90
C PRO A 154 -5.90 16.55 0.74
N THR A 155 -4.70 16.30 1.24
CA THR A 155 -4.08 14.98 1.21
C THR A 155 -4.31 14.17 2.49
N SER A 156 -4.87 14.80 3.52
CA SER A 156 -5.24 14.14 4.76
C SER A 156 -6.54 13.36 4.61
N VAL A 157 -6.45 12.04 4.60
CA VAL A 157 -7.62 11.15 4.48
C VAL A 157 -8.64 11.39 5.59
N SER A 158 -8.20 11.72 6.81
CA SER A 158 -9.08 12.02 7.93
C SER A 158 -9.88 13.31 7.72
N GLN A 159 -9.22 14.37 7.25
CA GLN A 159 -9.88 15.65 6.96
C GLN A 159 -10.84 15.53 5.76
N LEU A 160 -10.42 14.82 4.71
CA LEU A 160 -11.29 14.52 3.57
C LEU A 160 -12.54 13.75 3.99
N LYS A 161 -12.42 12.73 4.83
CA LYS A 161 -13.58 11.98 5.34
C LYS A 161 -14.49 12.87 6.17
N ALA A 162 -13.95 13.67 7.08
CA ALA A 162 -14.74 14.59 7.90
C ALA A 162 -15.53 15.58 7.03
N TRP A 163 -14.90 16.16 6.03
CA TRP A 163 -15.55 17.03 5.07
C TRP A 163 -16.63 16.30 4.24
N LEU A 164 -16.33 15.13 3.70
CA LEU A 164 -17.32 14.34 2.95
C LEU A 164 -18.52 13.96 3.81
N PHE A 165 -18.32 13.60 5.08
CA PHE A 165 -19.43 13.35 5.99
C PHE A 165 -20.28 14.59 6.24
N SER A 166 -19.68 15.78 6.34
CA SER A 166 -20.44 17.04 6.45
C SER A 166 -21.24 17.38 5.19
N LEU A 167 -20.84 16.84 4.02
CA LEU A 167 -21.57 16.92 2.76
C LEU A 167 -22.64 15.83 2.60
N GLY A 168 -22.81 14.95 3.59
CA GLY A 168 -23.79 13.85 3.53
C GLY A 168 -23.27 12.58 2.85
N TRP A 169 -21.94 12.38 2.79
CA TRP A 169 -21.38 11.14 2.26
C TRP A 169 -21.83 9.93 3.05
N ASN A 170 -22.47 8.98 2.36
CA ASN A 170 -22.82 7.66 2.89
C ASN A 170 -21.88 6.61 2.26
N PRO A 171 -20.84 6.12 2.98
CA PRO A 171 -19.87 5.21 2.44
C PRO A 171 -20.46 3.84 2.11
N THR A 172 -20.08 3.28 0.97
CA THR A 172 -20.45 1.92 0.55
C THR A 172 -19.25 0.97 0.54
N ILE A 173 -18.04 1.49 0.78
CA ILE A 173 -16.79 0.72 0.79
C ILE A 173 -16.21 0.78 2.18
N PHE A 174 -15.93 -0.40 2.77
CA PHE A 174 -15.39 -0.52 4.13
C PHE A 174 -14.21 -1.46 4.16
N LYS A 175 -13.23 -1.13 5.01
CA LYS A 175 -12.18 -2.04 5.45
C LYS A 175 -12.47 -2.44 6.89
N TYR A 176 -12.40 -3.72 7.16
CA TYR A 176 -12.60 -4.25 8.51
C TYR A 176 -11.24 -4.43 9.19
N SER A 177 -11.06 -3.86 10.36
CA SER A 177 -9.83 -3.97 11.13
C SER A 177 -10.12 -4.09 12.62
N PRO A 178 -9.44 -5.00 13.34
CA PRO A 178 -9.57 -5.06 14.79
C PRO A 178 -8.99 -3.81 15.44
N ASN A 179 -9.66 -3.28 16.45
CA ASN A 179 -9.13 -2.24 17.31
C ASN A 179 -8.16 -2.85 18.36
N LYS A 180 -7.60 -2.02 19.23
CA LYS A 180 -6.70 -2.48 20.31
C LYS A 180 -7.34 -3.48 21.29
N ALA A 181 -8.67 -3.51 21.37
CA ALA A 181 -9.43 -4.45 22.18
C ALA A 181 -9.85 -5.72 21.40
N GLY A 182 -9.44 -5.88 20.13
CA GLY A 182 -9.78 -7.03 19.30
C GLY A 182 -11.13 -6.94 18.60
N GLU A 183 -11.92 -5.88 18.81
CA GLU A 183 -13.21 -5.69 18.14
C GLU A 183 -13.02 -5.26 16.70
N VAL A 184 -13.63 -5.96 15.76
CA VAL A 184 -13.59 -5.62 14.34
C VAL A 184 -14.54 -4.48 14.05
N ARG A 185 -14.00 -3.35 13.55
CA ARG A 185 -14.79 -2.16 13.19
C ARG A 185 -14.71 -1.89 11.69
N PRO A 186 -15.85 -1.52 11.07
CA PRO A 186 -15.88 -1.07 9.70
C PRO A 186 -15.27 0.33 9.58
N ILE A 187 -14.21 0.45 8.79
CA ILE A 187 -13.54 1.72 8.51
C ILE A 187 -13.93 2.14 7.09
N PRO A 188 -14.72 3.23 6.90
CA PRO A 188 -15.13 3.67 5.58
C PRO A 188 -13.92 4.01 4.71
N GLN A 189 -13.94 3.63 3.44
CA GLN A 189 -12.87 3.88 2.47
C GLN A 189 -13.33 4.85 1.38
N LEU A 190 -12.42 5.74 0.96
CA LEU A 190 -12.67 6.65 -0.16
C LEU A 190 -12.61 5.94 -1.51
N GLN A 191 -11.90 4.82 -1.58
CA GLN A 191 -11.64 4.05 -2.78
C GLN A 191 -11.78 2.55 -2.49
N ASP A 192 -12.14 1.79 -3.53
CA ASP A 192 -12.08 0.33 -3.52
C ASP A 192 -10.63 -0.19 -3.71
N ASP A 193 -10.47 -1.51 -3.70
CA ASP A 193 -9.16 -2.16 -3.91
C ASP A 193 -8.60 -1.89 -5.33
N ASN A 194 -9.46 -1.60 -6.30
CA ASN A 194 -9.09 -1.20 -7.66
C ASN A 194 -8.77 0.31 -7.79
N LYS A 195 -8.73 1.04 -6.66
CA LYS A 195 -8.46 2.49 -6.61
C LYS A 195 -9.54 3.35 -7.28
N LYS A 196 -10.75 2.83 -7.45
CA LYS A 196 -11.90 3.61 -7.89
C LYS A 196 -12.54 4.29 -6.68
N LEU A 197 -12.93 5.56 -6.85
CA LEU A 197 -13.65 6.30 -5.81
C LEU A 197 -14.97 5.63 -5.44
N CYS A 198 -15.33 5.74 -4.18
CA CYS A 198 -16.64 5.32 -3.68
C CYS A 198 -17.77 5.94 -4.53
N PRO A 199 -18.73 5.14 -5.04
CA PRO A 199 -19.77 5.64 -5.93
C PRO A 199 -20.51 6.85 -5.40
N ASN A 200 -20.79 6.91 -4.10
CA ASN A 200 -21.51 8.01 -3.48
C ASN A 200 -20.67 9.32 -3.43
N ILE A 201 -19.34 9.26 -3.55
CA ILE A 201 -18.52 10.47 -3.76
C ILE A 201 -18.73 11.01 -5.18
N LEU A 202 -18.90 10.14 -6.16
CA LEU A 202 -19.20 10.55 -7.54
C LEU A 202 -20.57 11.22 -7.64
N VAL A 203 -21.58 10.73 -6.92
CA VAL A 203 -22.90 11.39 -6.84
C VAL A 203 -22.77 12.76 -6.18
N LEU A 204 -22.03 12.87 -5.07
CA LEU A 204 -21.79 14.16 -4.42
C LEU A 204 -21.02 15.14 -5.30
N SER A 205 -20.20 14.68 -6.24
CA SER A 205 -19.49 15.58 -7.15
C SER A 205 -20.40 16.33 -8.13
N GLU A 206 -21.63 15.86 -8.36
CA GLU A 206 -22.62 16.55 -9.17
C GLU A 206 -23.07 17.87 -8.52
N THR A 207 -23.15 17.90 -7.19
CA THR A 207 -23.50 19.09 -6.40
C THR A 207 -22.29 19.88 -5.91
N ASN A 208 -21.12 19.22 -5.80
CA ASN A 208 -19.86 19.80 -5.34
C ASN A 208 -18.73 19.51 -6.34
N PRO A 209 -18.60 20.33 -7.39
CA PRO A 209 -17.65 20.07 -8.48
C PRO A 209 -16.18 19.94 -8.03
N ALA A 210 -15.80 20.55 -6.90
CA ALA A 210 -14.47 20.42 -6.34
C ALA A 210 -14.08 18.95 -6.01
N LEU A 211 -15.07 18.07 -5.75
CA LEU A 211 -14.83 16.66 -5.50
C LEU A 211 -14.30 15.90 -6.73
N GLU A 212 -14.46 16.45 -7.94
CA GLU A 212 -13.84 15.90 -9.14
C GLU A 212 -12.30 15.86 -9.03
N ALA A 213 -11.70 16.79 -8.29
CA ALA A 213 -10.28 16.82 -8.03
C ALA A 213 -9.76 15.61 -7.22
N LEU A 214 -10.64 14.89 -6.51
CA LEU A 214 -10.29 13.62 -5.86
C LEU A 214 -10.01 12.50 -6.86
N LYS A 215 -10.57 12.59 -8.09
CA LYS A 215 -10.29 11.60 -9.12
C LYS A 215 -8.81 11.63 -9.47
N GLY A 216 -8.13 10.53 -9.22
CA GLY A 216 -6.71 10.40 -9.52
C GLY A 216 -5.73 11.05 -8.52
N LEU A 217 -6.17 11.83 -7.53
CA LEU A 217 -5.29 12.47 -6.56
C LEU A 217 -4.34 11.47 -5.87
N PHE A 218 -4.89 10.38 -5.33
CA PHE A 218 -4.10 9.35 -4.66
C PHE A 218 -3.18 8.58 -5.62
N MET A 219 -3.60 8.46 -6.89
CA MET A 219 -2.76 7.88 -7.93
C MET A 219 -1.55 8.77 -8.21
N LEU A 220 -1.76 10.09 -8.36
CA LEU A 220 -0.67 11.06 -8.55
C LEU A 220 0.30 11.03 -7.37
N GLN A 221 -0.21 11.05 -6.13
CA GLN A 221 0.63 10.93 -4.93
C GLN A 221 1.53 9.68 -4.96
N HIS A 222 0.94 8.53 -5.34
CA HIS A 222 1.71 7.30 -5.45
C HIS A 222 2.79 7.41 -6.55
N ARG A 223 2.48 8.01 -7.72
CA ARG A 223 3.44 8.18 -8.83
C ARG A 223 4.59 9.10 -8.44
N ILE A 224 4.27 10.21 -7.78
CA ILE A 224 5.27 11.14 -7.24
C ILE A 224 6.18 10.40 -6.25
N GLY A 225 5.62 9.69 -5.27
CA GLY A 225 6.41 8.96 -4.28
C GLY A 225 7.31 7.85 -4.87
N VAL A 226 6.93 7.25 -6.01
CA VAL A 226 7.81 6.31 -6.71
C VAL A 226 9.01 7.02 -7.33
N LEU A 227 8.79 8.13 -8.05
CA LEU A 227 9.86 8.88 -8.71
C LEU A 227 10.79 9.59 -7.72
N GLU A 228 10.23 10.15 -6.64
CA GLU A 228 11.02 10.69 -5.52
C GLU A 228 11.90 9.59 -4.93
N GLY A 229 11.32 8.40 -4.68
CA GLY A 229 12.07 7.24 -4.22
C GLY A 229 13.18 6.80 -5.19
N PHE A 230 12.99 6.92 -6.50
CA PHE A 230 14.04 6.68 -7.48
C PHE A 230 15.20 7.67 -7.32
N LEU A 231 14.88 8.96 -7.16
CA LEU A 231 15.90 10.00 -6.98
C LEU A 231 16.63 9.89 -5.64
N GLU A 232 15.91 9.56 -4.56
CA GLU A 232 16.47 9.41 -3.20
C GLU A 232 17.36 8.15 -3.08
N CYS A 233 16.96 7.05 -3.71
CA CYS A 233 17.67 5.77 -3.61
C CYS A 233 18.74 5.58 -4.69
N SER A 234 18.88 6.50 -5.66
CA SER A 234 19.93 6.46 -6.67
C SER A 234 21.06 7.43 -6.32
N ASP A 235 22.28 7.03 -6.61
CA ASP A 235 23.46 7.91 -6.54
C ASP A 235 23.47 8.96 -7.68
N GLU A 236 24.48 9.83 -7.70
CA GLU A 236 24.62 10.87 -8.72
C GLU A 236 24.75 10.33 -10.14
N SER A 237 25.30 9.12 -10.29
CA SER A 237 25.43 8.42 -11.58
C SER A 237 24.13 7.70 -12.00
N GLY A 238 23.09 7.76 -11.19
CA GLY A 238 21.81 7.10 -11.43
C GLY A 238 21.78 5.63 -11.03
N LYS A 239 22.78 5.12 -10.32
CA LYS A 239 22.79 3.72 -9.84
C LYS A 239 21.87 3.55 -8.64
N MET A 240 20.93 2.60 -8.71
CA MET A 240 19.93 2.33 -7.70
C MET A 240 19.82 0.83 -7.41
N ILE A 241 19.91 0.47 -6.13
CA ILE A 241 19.79 -0.93 -5.70
C ILE A 241 18.30 -1.31 -5.58
N ALA A 242 17.90 -2.36 -6.30
CA ALA A 242 16.59 -2.97 -6.16
C ALA A 242 16.56 -3.92 -4.95
N GLN A 243 16.27 -3.40 -3.77
CA GLN A 243 16.36 -4.14 -2.52
C GLN A 243 15.25 -5.18 -2.35
N ILE A 244 15.66 -6.35 -1.84
CA ILE A 244 14.77 -7.42 -1.38
C ILE A 244 14.78 -7.42 0.16
N GLY A 245 13.59 -7.30 0.76
CA GLY A 245 13.41 -7.23 2.22
C GLY A 245 13.10 -8.57 2.88
N GLY A 246 13.31 -9.69 2.17
CA GLY A 246 13.02 -11.04 2.65
C GLY A 246 12.02 -11.79 1.77
N LEU A 247 11.34 -12.78 2.34
CA LEU A 247 10.34 -13.60 1.66
C LEU A 247 8.95 -13.39 2.26
N THR A 248 7.92 -13.57 1.44
CA THR A 248 6.53 -13.68 1.90
C THR A 248 6.26 -15.06 2.47
N ASN A 249 5.09 -15.28 3.08
CA ASN A 249 4.65 -16.61 3.56
C ASN A 249 4.59 -17.65 2.43
N THR A 250 4.44 -17.20 1.17
CA THR A 250 4.47 -18.07 -0.02
C THR A 250 5.84 -18.16 -0.66
N LEU A 251 6.89 -17.76 0.04
CA LEU A 251 8.29 -17.76 -0.38
C LEU A 251 8.58 -16.89 -1.62
N ARG A 252 7.70 -15.95 -2.00
CA ARG A 252 7.98 -14.95 -3.03
C ARG A 252 8.87 -13.86 -2.46
N PHE A 253 9.74 -13.26 -3.27
CA PHE A 253 10.54 -12.12 -2.86
C PHE A 253 9.67 -10.94 -2.44
N LYS A 254 10.01 -10.34 -1.31
CA LYS A 254 9.39 -9.12 -0.78
C LYS A 254 10.26 -7.93 -1.17
N HIS A 255 9.88 -7.28 -2.25
CA HIS A 255 10.61 -6.09 -2.72
C HIS A 255 10.37 -4.90 -1.79
N LYS A 256 11.44 -4.13 -1.55
CA LYS A 256 11.37 -2.83 -0.87
C LYS A 256 11.16 -1.71 -1.89
N LYS A 257 10.73 -0.55 -1.40
CA LYS A 257 10.74 0.68 -2.20
C LYS A 257 12.19 0.98 -2.65
N PRO A 258 12.39 1.66 -3.79
CA PRO A 258 11.32 2.27 -4.63
C PRO A 258 10.77 1.35 -5.73
N VAL A 259 11.35 0.18 -5.97
CA VAL A 259 11.00 -0.68 -7.14
C VAL A 259 9.76 -1.55 -6.89
N ALA A 260 9.24 -1.57 -5.65
CA ALA A 260 8.04 -2.34 -5.33
C ALA A 260 6.77 -1.74 -5.97
N ASN A 261 5.95 -2.62 -6.57
CA ASN A 261 4.62 -2.26 -7.10
C ASN A 261 4.64 -1.15 -8.16
N LEU A 262 5.60 -1.18 -9.07
CA LEU A 262 5.64 -0.25 -10.20
C LEU A 262 4.37 -0.36 -11.05
N PRO A 263 3.81 0.77 -11.51
CA PRO A 263 2.62 0.76 -12.34
C PRO A 263 2.87 0.01 -13.64
N SER A 264 1.82 -0.68 -14.14
CA SER A 264 1.84 -1.24 -15.49
C SER A 264 1.94 -0.11 -16.53
N VAL A 265 2.57 -0.38 -17.67
CA VAL A 265 2.69 0.55 -18.81
C VAL A 265 1.34 1.08 -19.32
N ASN A 266 0.27 0.29 -19.12
CA ASN A 266 -1.10 0.65 -19.52
C ASN A 266 -1.83 1.52 -18.48
N LYS A 267 -1.20 1.82 -17.35
CA LYS A 267 -1.76 2.70 -16.32
C LYS A 267 -1.21 4.12 -16.49
N PRO A 268 -1.94 5.15 -16.06
CA PRO A 268 -1.45 6.53 -16.14
C PRO A 268 -0.06 6.66 -15.52
N TYR A 269 0.84 7.31 -16.25
CA TYR A 269 2.26 7.52 -15.91
C TYR A 269 3.08 6.23 -15.73
N GLY A 270 2.53 5.06 -16.10
CA GLY A 270 3.25 3.80 -15.96
C GLY A 270 4.38 3.67 -16.97
N LYS A 271 4.18 4.18 -18.19
CA LYS A 271 5.20 4.17 -19.23
C LYS A 271 6.37 5.09 -18.88
N GLU A 272 6.07 6.29 -18.40
CA GLU A 272 7.04 7.29 -17.99
C GLU A 272 7.88 6.81 -16.81
N ILE A 273 7.25 6.23 -15.79
CA ILE A 273 7.95 5.70 -14.61
C ILE A 273 8.86 4.52 -14.98
N ARG A 274 8.36 3.59 -15.80
CA ARG A 274 9.19 2.46 -16.26
C ARG A 274 10.27 2.88 -17.22
N GLY A 275 10.02 3.90 -18.04
CA GLY A 275 11.00 4.49 -18.94
C GLY A 275 12.17 5.19 -18.24
N ALA A 276 12.00 5.50 -16.94
CA ALA A 276 13.11 6.02 -16.12
C ALA A 276 14.16 4.95 -15.81
N ILE A 277 13.85 3.66 -15.91
CA ILE A 277 14.81 2.56 -15.75
C ILE A 277 15.42 2.30 -17.12
N ILE A 278 16.71 2.59 -17.25
CA ILE A 278 17.44 2.52 -18.52
C ILE A 278 18.58 1.52 -18.48
N ALA A 279 19.01 1.04 -19.64
CA ALA A 279 20.22 0.26 -19.75
C ALA A 279 21.46 1.11 -19.37
N PRO A 280 22.48 0.54 -18.72
CA PRO A 280 23.63 1.30 -18.22
C PRO A 280 24.49 1.93 -19.34
N SER A 281 24.42 1.43 -20.56
CA SER A 281 25.05 1.99 -21.75
C SER A 281 24.35 1.53 -23.04
N SER A 282 24.73 2.10 -24.18
CA SER A 282 24.23 1.70 -25.51
C SER A 282 24.58 0.26 -25.92
N GLU A 283 25.54 -0.37 -25.24
CA GLU A 283 25.94 -1.75 -25.48
C GLU A 283 25.14 -2.77 -24.64
N HIS A 284 24.29 -2.30 -23.72
CA HIS A 284 23.47 -3.12 -22.85
C HIS A 284 22.01 -3.11 -23.28
N TYR A 285 21.36 -4.25 -23.08
CA TYR A 285 19.93 -4.43 -23.35
C TYR A 285 19.25 -5.06 -22.14
N PHE A 286 18.00 -4.69 -21.89
CA PHE A 286 17.16 -5.43 -20.97
C PHE A 286 16.65 -6.70 -21.64
N CYS A 287 16.97 -7.85 -21.05
CA CYS A 287 16.33 -9.11 -21.37
C CYS A 287 15.31 -9.45 -20.28
N GLY A 288 14.07 -9.68 -20.67
CA GLY A 288 13.02 -10.15 -19.79
C GLY A 288 12.48 -11.49 -20.25
N SER A 289 12.30 -12.43 -19.32
CA SER A 289 11.57 -13.67 -19.55
C SER A 289 10.49 -13.82 -18.49
N ASP A 290 9.33 -14.30 -18.91
CA ASP A 290 8.22 -14.60 -18.02
C ASP A 290 7.60 -15.93 -18.42
N MET A 291 7.20 -16.72 -17.43
CA MET A 291 6.54 -18.00 -17.70
C MET A 291 5.07 -17.75 -17.99
N SER A 292 4.62 -18.13 -19.16
CA SER A 292 3.21 -18.06 -19.52
C SER A 292 2.39 -18.95 -18.59
N SER A 293 1.39 -18.35 -17.91
CA SER A 293 0.44 -19.07 -17.04
C SER A 293 1.15 -19.99 -16.04
N LEU A 294 2.13 -19.46 -15.27
CA LEU A 294 2.94 -20.28 -14.34
C LEU A 294 2.08 -21.10 -13.38
N GLU A 295 1.05 -20.48 -12.81
CA GLU A 295 0.12 -21.16 -11.88
C GLU A 295 -0.60 -22.31 -12.56
N ASP A 296 -1.11 -22.13 -13.77
CA ASP A 296 -1.79 -23.19 -14.54
C ASP A 296 -0.84 -24.30 -14.96
N THR A 297 0.39 -23.96 -15.35
CA THR A 297 1.42 -24.96 -15.66
C THR A 297 1.76 -25.81 -14.44
N THR A 298 1.89 -25.19 -13.28
CA THR A 298 2.14 -25.88 -12.01
C THR A 298 0.94 -26.74 -11.62
N LYS A 299 -0.30 -26.21 -11.77
CA LYS A 299 -1.53 -26.94 -11.54
C LYS A 299 -1.61 -28.19 -12.41
N GLN A 300 -1.33 -28.08 -13.71
CA GLN A 300 -1.30 -29.23 -14.64
C GLN A 300 -0.33 -30.32 -14.17
N HIS A 301 0.86 -29.93 -13.66
CA HIS A 301 1.83 -30.89 -13.16
C HIS A 301 1.26 -31.74 -12.01
N TYR A 302 0.67 -31.10 -11.01
CA TYR A 302 0.14 -31.80 -9.84
C TYR A 302 -1.18 -32.52 -10.14
N MET A 303 -2.05 -31.95 -11.01
CA MET A 303 -3.32 -32.54 -11.37
C MET A 303 -3.19 -33.77 -12.25
N MET A 304 -2.06 -33.93 -12.99
CA MET A 304 -1.85 -35.03 -13.92
C MET A 304 -2.08 -36.42 -13.29
N PHE A 305 -1.77 -36.58 -12.00
CA PHE A 305 -1.92 -37.84 -11.26
C PHE A 305 -3.38 -38.12 -10.83
N TYR A 306 -4.21 -37.07 -10.72
CA TYR A 306 -5.57 -37.15 -10.20
C TYR A 306 -6.63 -37.08 -11.32
N ASP A 307 -6.40 -36.17 -12.28
CA ASP A 307 -7.32 -35.93 -13.40
C ASP A 307 -6.55 -35.64 -14.70
N PRO A 308 -6.03 -36.68 -15.36
CA PRO A 308 -5.30 -36.52 -16.62
C PRO A 308 -6.17 -36.00 -17.77
N GLU A 309 -7.49 -36.26 -17.75
CA GLU A 309 -8.40 -35.75 -18.79
C GLU A 309 -8.61 -34.24 -18.68
N TYR A 310 -8.74 -33.71 -17.46
CA TYR A 310 -8.80 -32.27 -17.25
C TYR A 310 -7.49 -31.60 -17.68
N VAL A 311 -6.33 -32.19 -17.38
CA VAL A 311 -5.04 -31.67 -17.83
C VAL A 311 -4.91 -31.68 -19.35
N LYS A 312 -5.46 -32.68 -20.05
CA LYS A 312 -5.52 -32.65 -21.52
C LYS A 312 -6.37 -31.49 -22.02
N ALA A 313 -7.54 -31.24 -21.40
CA ALA A 313 -8.38 -30.10 -21.73
C ALA A 313 -7.64 -28.75 -21.48
N MET A 314 -6.91 -28.61 -20.38
CA MET A 314 -6.12 -27.42 -20.06
C MET A 314 -5.01 -27.12 -21.09
N ARG A 315 -4.55 -28.11 -21.83
CA ARG A 315 -3.51 -27.98 -22.87
C ARG A 315 -4.04 -27.61 -24.24
N VAL A 316 -5.37 -27.58 -24.40
CA VAL A 316 -5.98 -27.16 -25.65
C VAL A 316 -5.74 -25.66 -25.86
N PRO A 317 -5.22 -25.24 -27.05
CA PRO A 317 -5.06 -23.81 -27.34
C PRO A 317 -6.37 -23.05 -27.13
N GLY A 318 -6.29 -21.90 -26.43
CA GLY A 318 -7.47 -21.08 -26.09
C GLY A 318 -8.28 -21.59 -24.89
N PHE A 319 -7.81 -22.61 -24.16
CA PHE A 319 -8.39 -22.95 -22.87
C PHE A 319 -8.17 -21.80 -21.86
N ASP A 320 -9.24 -21.41 -21.19
CA ASP A 320 -9.21 -20.41 -20.11
C ASP A 320 -9.86 -21.02 -18.86
N PRO A 321 -9.09 -21.34 -17.80
CA PRO A 321 -9.60 -21.99 -16.61
C PRO A 321 -10.68 -21.18 -15.88
N HIS A 322 -10.66 -19.85 -16.03
CA HIS A 322 -11.66 -18.98 -15.38
C HIS A 322 -12.99 -18.97 -16.13
N ILE A 323 -12.94 -19.08 -17.45
CA ILE A 323 -14.13 -19.29 -18.27
C ILE A 323 -14.72 -20.67 -17.99
N ASP A 324 -13.88 -21.70 -17.94
CA ASP A 324 -14.30 -23.07 -17.64
C ASP A 324 -15.01 -23.16 -16.27
N ILE A 325 -14.40 -22.62 -15.22
CA ILE A 325 -15.04 -22.49 -13.89
C ILE A 325 -16.34 -21.66 -13.96
N GLY A 326 -16.36 -20.58 -14.75
CA GLY A 326 -17.55 -19.77 -14.95
C GLY A 326 -18.72 -20.55 -15.54
N VAL A 327 -18.45 -21.47 -16.47
CA VAL A 327 -19.45 -22.36 -17.08
C VAL A 327 -19.87 -23.46 -16.08
N LEU A 328 -18.91 -24.12 -15.44
CA LEU A 328 -19.19 -25.18 -14.45
C LEU A 328 -20.01 -24.67 -13.25
N SER A 329 -19.81 -23.42 -12.85
CA SER A 329 -20.56 -22.77 -11.76
C SER A 329 -21.86 -22.12 -12.21
N ASN A 330 -22.26 -22.26 -13.47
CA ASN A 330 -23.45 -21.63 -14.08
C ASN A 330 -23.42 -20.06 -14.01
N MET A 331 -22.26 -19.45 -13.87
CA MET A 331 -22.09 -18.00 -13.95
C MET A 331 -22.01 -17.50 -15.39
N LEU A 332 -21.61 -18.37 -16.32
CA LEU A 332 -21.59 -18.16 -17.76
C LEU A 332 -22.31 -19.33 -18.45
N THR A 333 -23.04 -19.04 -19.52
CA THR A 333 -23.49 -20.09 -20.45
C THR A 333 -22.34 -20.46 -21.38
N GLN A 334 -22.44 -21.66 -22.01
CA GLN A 334 -21.45 -22.07 -23.00
C GLN A 334 -21.37 -21.06 -24.16
N GLU A 335 -22.50 -20.55 -24.62
CA GLU A 335 -22.60 -19.55 -25.69
C GLU A 335 -21.85 -18.25 -25.30
N GLN A 336 -22.01 -17.79 -24.06
CA GLN A 336 -21.27 -16.61 -23.54
C GLN A 336 -19.76 -16.86 -23.44
N ALA A 337 -19.37 -18.09 -23.07
CA ALA A 337 -17.97 -18.50 -23.02
C ALA A 337 -17.33 -18.52 -24.43
N ASP A 338 -18.02 -19.04 -25.41
CA ASP A 338 -17.55 -19.09 -26.79
C ASP A 338 -17.47 -17.67 -27.38
N LYS A 339 -18.47 -16.84 -27.10
CA LYS A 339 -18.48 -15.44 -27.51
C LYS A 339 -17.35 -14.64 -26.86
N PHE A 340 -17.05 -14.89 -25.57
CA PHE A 340 -15.91 -14.28 -24.91
C PHE A 340 -14.61 -14.62 -25.64
N LYS A 341 -14.38 -15.88 -26.00
CA LYS A 341 -13.18 -16.33 -26.71
C LYS A 341 -13.06 -15.70 -28.10
N ASP A 342 -14.17 -15.60 -28.83
CA ASP A 342 -14.19 -14.89 -30.12
C ASP A 342 -13.78 -13.44 -29.98
N LEU A 343 -14.42 -12.72 -29.08
CA LEU A 343 -14.14 -11.31 -28.83
C LEU A 343 -12.70 -11.04 -28.31
N ASP A 344 -12.17 -11.94 -27.45
CA ASP A 344 -10.80 -11.82 -26.91
C ASP A 344 -9.73 -12.02 -28.01
N SER A 345 -10.04 -12.81 -29.03
CA SER A 345 -9.14 -13.07 -30.16
C SER A 345 -9.03 -11.93 -31.16
N ARG A 346 -9.99 -11.00 -31.16
CA ARG A 346 -10.13 -9.92 -32.14
C ARG A 346 -9.56 -8.61 -31.61
N LYS A 347 -8.93 -7.82 -32.48
CA LYS A 347 -8.36 -6.47 -32.14
C LYS A 347 -9.32 -5.33 -32.45
N ASP A 348 -10.27 -5.54 -33.35
CA ASP A 348 -11.21 -4.57 -33.90
C ASP A 348 -12.64 -4.93 -33.46
N LEU A 349 -13.02 -4.46 -32.29
CA LEU A 349 -14.36 -4.62 -31.77
C LEU A 349 -15.20 -3.36 -32.06
N THR A 350 -16.47 -3.58 -32.44
CA THR A 350 -17.43 -2.47 -32.47
C THR A 350 -17.71 -1.95 -31.05
N PRO A 351 -18.25 -0.73 -30.87
CA PRO A 351 -18.59 -0.21 -29.54
C PRO A 351 -19.53 -1.12 -28.74
N GLU A 352 -20.47 -1.80 -29.40
CA GLU A 352 -21.40 -2.76 -28.78
C GLU A 352 -20.67 -4.03 -28.33
N GLU A 353 -19.84 -4.60 -29.20
CA GLU A 353 -19.01 -5.78 -28.88
C GLU A 353 -18.02 -5.48 -27.75
N ALA A 354 -17.42 -4.30 -27.72
CA ALA A 354 -16.51 -3.87 -26.65
C ALA A 354 -17.23 -3.77 -25.30
N LEU A 355 -18.48 -3.29 -25.28
CA LEU A 355 -19.30 -3.24 -24.07
C LEU A 355 -19.68 -4.65 -23.59
N GLU A 356 -20.08 -5.51 -24.53
CA GLU A 356 -20.41 -6.90 -24.21
C GLU A 356 -19.20 -7.66 -23.70
N PHE A 357 -18.04 -7.52 -24.36
CA PHE A 357 -16.77 -8.10 -23.89
C PHE A 357 -16.39 -7.62 -22.49
N ALA A 358 -16.56 -6.32 -22.21
CA ALA A 358 -16.30 -5.78 -20.87
C ALA A 358 -17.22 -6.40 -19.80
N ASN A 359 -18.48 -6.70 -20.13
CA ASN A 359 -19.42 -7.36 -19.22
C ASN A 359 -19.04 -8.82 -18.98
N LEU A 360 -18.75 -9.57 -20.04
CA LEU A 360 -18.28 -10.96 -19.92
C LEU A 360 -16.97 -11.05 -19.15
N LYS A 361 -16.05 -10.11 -19.35
CA LYS A 361 -14.81 -10.01 -18.59
C LYS A 361 -15.03 -9.75 -17.08
N LYS A 362 -16.08 -9.02 -16.72
CA LYS A 362 -16.47 -8.86 -15.30
C LYS A 362 -16.96 -10.15 -14.69
N ILE A 363 -17.77 -10.95 -15.44
CA ILE A 363 -18.28 -12.24 -14.96
C ILE A 363 -17.13 -13.23 -14.81
N ARG A 364 -16.24 -13.33 -15.80
CA ARG A 364 -15.01 -14.11 -15.73
C ARG A 364 -14.17 -13.74 -14.50
N GLY A 365 -14.03 -12.43 -14.20
CA GLY A 365 -13.31 -11.96 -13.02
C GLY A 365 -13.97 -12.32 -11.69
N LYS A 366 -15.30 -12.48 -11.64
CA LYS A 366 -16.02 -12.94 -10.45
C LYS A 366 -15.86 -14.44 -10.22
N ALA A 367 -15.83 -15.24 -11.28
CA ALA A 367 -15.56 -16.68 -11.20
C ALA A 367 -14.17 -17.01 -10.62
N LEU A 368 -13.25 -16.04 -10.57
CA LEU A 368 -11.94 -16.14 -9.94
C LEU A 368 -11.99 -16.07 -8.40
N VAL A 369 -13.05 -15.51 -7.84
CA VAL A 369 -13.14 -15.15 -6.40
C VAL A 369 -14.16 -16.06 -5.69
N SER A 370 -14.91 -16.83 -6.43
CA SER A 370 -15.87 -17.82 -5.94
C SER A 370 -15.23 -19.18 -5.77
#